data_78edb1b6ce671eca05b6b312433c3038
#
_entry.id   78edb1b6ce671eca05b6b312433c3038
#
_cell.length_a   1.000
_cell.length_b   1.000
_cell.length_c   1.000
_cell.angle_alpha   90.00
_cell.angle_beta   90.00
_cell.angle_gamma   90.00
#
_symmetry.space_group_name_H-M   'P 1'
#
loop_
_entity.id
_entity.type
_entity.pdbx_description
1 polymer ?
#
loop_
_entity_poly.entity_id
_entity_poly.type
_entity_poly.pdbx_seq_one_letter_code
_entity_poly.pdbx_strand_id
1 'polypeptide(L)'
;ESRQIEEENQSSQLVPHVVTYKVENKLIFGRTLDDLTKLIDRNFVVSRIKHNDEVIIPNSDTTLQEGDLLLVVLSLHDESALDAFIGRPVEMNWEAIPAPVVSRRILVTRPEFNGRKIGSLRLRMGYRLNATRVNRAGLDLLANPNLELQIGDRLTVVGRIEDINRLAEKLGNSTKRLHEPNMVTLFVGIFLGIILG
;
A
#
# COMPACT_ATOMS: atom_id res chain seq x y z
N GLU A 1 13.86 -4.28 30.47
CA GLU A 1 13.42 -5.52 29.76
C GLU A 1 11.91 -5.53 29.48
N SER A 2 11.05 -5.32 30.48
CA SER A 2 9.59 -5.37 30.27
C SER A 2 9.07 -4.32 29.26
N ARG A 3 9.62 -3.10 29.25
CA ARG A 3 9.25 -2.05 28.29
C ARG A 3 9.69 -2.36 26.86
N GLN A 4 10.85 -2.95 26.67
CA GLN A 4 11.33 -3.35 25.34
C GLN A 4 10.48 -4.48 24.74
N ILE A 5 10.06 -5.44 25.58
CA ILE A 5 9.17 -6.53 25.16
C ILE A 5 7.76 -6.00 24.79
N GLU A 6 7.26 -4.99 25.52
CA GLU A 6 5.98 -4.35 25.19
C GLU A 6 6.06 -3.52 23.89
N GLU A 7 7.15 -2.80 23.65
CA GLU A 7 7.39 -2.05 22.43
C GLU A 7 7.58 -2.96 21.21
N GLU A 8 8.30 -4.07 21.35
CA GLU A 8 8.44 -5.09 20.31
C GLU A 8 7.11 -5.78 20.00
N ASN A 9 6.30 -6.11 21.02
CA ASN A 9 4.97 -6.68 20.83
C ASN A 9 4.00 -5.69 20.16
N GLN A 10 4.02 -4.41 20.52
CA GLN A 10 3.22 -3.39 19.90
C GLN A 10 3.66 -3.13 18.44
N SER A 11 4.96 -3.10 18.17
CA SER A 11 5.46 -2.91 16.81
C SER A 11 5.15 -4.11 15.91
N SER A 12 5.22 -5.33 16.42
CA SER A 12 4.88 -6.54 15.66
C SER A 12 3.38 -6.63 15.34
N GLN A 13 2.50 -6.13 16.20
CA GLN A 13 1.05 -6.07 15.96
C GLN A 13 0.65 -5.06 14.86
N LEU A 14 1.50 -4.08 14.57
CA LEU A 14 1.28 -3.07 13.54
C LEU A 14 1.82 -3.46 12.16
N VAL A 15 2.59 -4.55 12.07
CA VAL A 15 3.14 -5.02 10.78
C VAL A 15 2.00 -5.48 9.87
N PRO A 16 1.87 -4.92 8.66
CA PRO A 16 0.82 -5.34 7.74
C PRO A 16 1.01 -6.77 7.28
N HIS A 17 -0.04 -7.56 7.41
CA HIS A 17 -0.12 -8.91 6.84
C HIS A 17 -1.31 -9.02 5.89
N VAL A 18 -1.46 -10.17 5.24
CA VAL A 18 -2.47 -10.38 4.19
C VAL A 18 -3.41 -11.47 4.64
N VAL A 19 -4.70 -11.19 4.61
CA VAL A 19 -5.75 -12.15 4.91
C VAL A 19 -6.76 -12.17 3.77
N THR A 20 -7.25 -13.35 3.44
CA THR A 20 -8.37 -13.49 2.50
C THR A 20 -9.64 -13.68 3.30
N TYR A 21 -10.64 -12.83 3.09
CA TYR A 21 -11.95 -12.92 3.69
C TYR A 21 -12.98 -13.37 2.66
N LYS A 22 -13.90 -14.24 3.08
CA LYS A 22 -15.12 -14.51 2.33
C LYS A 22 -16.24 -13.63 2.88
N VAL A 23 -16.93 -12.94 1.99
CA VAL A 23 -18.08 -12.10 2.36
C VAL A 23 -19.27 -12.98 2.72
N GLU A 24 -19.58 -13.08 4.01
CA GLU A 24 -20.65 -13.91 4.58
C GLU A 24 -21.65 -13.11 5.40
N ASN A 25 -21.27 -11.88 5.84
CA ASN A 25 -22.12 -11.05 6.65
C ASN A 25 -23.17 -10.32 5.79
N LYS A 26 -24.43 -10.63 6.03
CA LYS A 26 -25.58 -10.05 5.30
C LYS A 26 -25.68 -8.53 5.43
N LEU A 27 -25.12 -7.94 6.49
CA LEU A 27 -25.13 -6.48 6.70
C LEU A 27 -24.32 -5.69 5.66
N ILE A 28 -23.40 -6.35 4.98
CA ILE A 28 -22.55 -5.70 3.97
C ILE A 28 -22.91 -6.09 2.54
N PHE A 29 -23.89 -6.98 2.32
CA PHE A 29 -24.33 -7.33 0.98
C PHE A 29 -24.91 -6.12 0.26
N GLY A 30 -24.45 -5.86 -0.96
CA GLY A 30 -24.86 -4.72 -1.77
C GLY A 30 -24.31 -3.37 -1.32
N ARG A 31 -23.55 -3.32 -0.22
CA ARG A 31 -22.86 -2.09 0.21
C ARG A 31 -21.58 -1.89 -0.57
N THR A 32 -21.18 -0.63 -0.66
CA THR A 32 -19.91 -0.27 -1.29
C THR A 32 -18.72 -0.53 -0.36
N LEU A 33 -17.54 -0.59 -0.94
CA LEU A 33 -16.30 -0.68 -0.16
C LEU A 33 -16.08 0.58 0.72
N ASP A 34 -16.56 1.73 0.28
CA ASP A 34 -16.55 2.97 1.06
C ASP A 34 -17.43 2.84 2.31
N ASP A 35 -18.66 2.28 2.16
CA ASP A 35 -19.53 1.99 3.28
C ASP A 35 -18.91 1.01 4.27
N LEU A 36 -18.27 -0.03 3.77
CA LEU A 36 -17.55 -1.00 4.62
C LEU A 36 -16.45 -0.32 5.44
N THR A 37 -15.65 0.53 4.79
CA THR A 37 -14.54 1.24 5.44
C THR A 37 -15.05 2.16 6.56
N LYS A 38 -16.16 2.85 6.33
CA LYS A 38 -16.80 3.72 7.34
C LYS A 38 -17.41 2.91 8.48
N LEU A 39 -17.98 1.74 8.17
CA LEU A 39 -18.63 0.89 9.16
C LEU A 39 -17.64 0.26 10.14
N ILE A 40 -16.50 -0.21 9.63
CA ILE A 40 -15.47 -0.89 10.42
C ILE A 40 -14.61 0.11 11.20
N ASP A 41 -14.38 1.32 10.66
CA ASP A 41 -13.53 2.37 11.25
C ASP A 41 -12.14 1.86 11.68
N ARG A 42 -11.51 1.09 10.80
CA ARG A 42 -10.18 0.49 11.00
C ARG A 42 -9.29 0.73 9.77
N ASN A 43 -7.98 0.56 9.96
CA ASN A 43 -7.02 0.72 8.87
C ASN A 43 -6.82 -0.61 8.14
N PHE A 44 -7.36 -0.70 6.93
CA PHE A 44 -7.14 -1.83 6.04
C PHE A 44 -7.18 -1.39 4.57
N VAL A 45 -6.61 -2.21 3.72
CA VAL A 45 -6.65 -2.01 2.26
C VAL A 45 -7.14 -3.28 1.58
N VAL A 46 -8.27 -3.21 0.88
CA VAL A 46 -8.69 -4.30 0.00
C VAL A 46 -7.88 -4.22 -1.28
N SER A 47 -6.95 -5.16 -1.44
CA SER A 47 -6.02 -5.23 -2.57
C SER A 47 -6.72 -5.69 -3.85
N ARG A 48 -7.51 -6.76 -3.75
CA ARG A 48 -8.23 -7.41 -4.85
C ARG A 48 -9.54 -7.98 -4.33
N ILE A 49 -10.50 -8.12 -5.23
CA ILE A 49 -11.76 -8.86 -4.99
C ILE A 49 -11.88 -9.91 -6.08
N LYS A 50 -12.17 -11.15 -5.71
CA LYS A 50 -12.64 -12.18 -6.63
C LYS A 50 -14.16 -12.25 -6.52
N HIS A 51 -14.82 -11.84 -7.59
CA HIS A 51 -16.26 -11.94 -7.77
C HIS A 51 -16.55 -13.03 -8.80
N ASN A 52 -17.21 -14.09 -8.40
CA ASN A 52 -17.32 -15.34 -9.18
C ASN A 52 -15.93 -15.82 -9.62
N ASP A 53 -15.62 -15.76 -10.92
CA ASP A 53 -14.32 -16.18 -11.47
C ASP A 53 -13.46 -14.99 -11.94
N GLU A 54 -13.91 -13.76 -11.74
CA GLU A 54 -13.20 -12.56 -12.13
C GLU A 54 -12.46 -11.93 -10.94
N VAL A 55 -11.20 -11.54 -11.15
CA VAL A 55 -10.41 -10.78 -10.18
C VAL A 55 -10.34 -9.33 -10.60
N ILE A 56 -10.84 -8.46 -9.75
CA ILE A 56 -10.87 -7.02 -9.96
C ILE A 56 -10.03 -6.28 -8.92
N ILE A 57 -9.55 -5.08 -9.29
CA ILE A 57 -9.00 -4.10 -8.36
C ILE A 57 -10.16 -3.21 -7.90
N PRO A 58 -10.53 -3.27 -6.61
CA PRO A 58 -11.69 -2.52 -6.16
C PRO A 58 -11.42 -1.02 -6.08
N ASN A 59 -12.48 -0.26 -6.23
CA ASN A 59 -12.54 1.16 -5.90
C ASN A 59 -13.54 1.40 -4.76
N SER A 60 -13.73 2.67 -4.35
CA SER A 60 -14.69 3.05 -3.30
C SER A 60 -16.13 2.61 -3.60
N ASP A 61 -16.52 2.63 -4.88
CA ASP A 61 -17.88 2.35 -5.33
C ASP A 61 -18.12 0.87 -5.64
N THR A 62 -17.08 0.03 -5.51
CA THR A 62 -17.20 -1.42 -5.71
C THR A 62 -18.16 -2.00 -4.69
N THR A 63 -19.26 -2.61 -5.16
CA THR A 63 -20.26 -3.26 -4.32
C THR A 63 -19.83 -4.66 -3.93
N LEU A 64 -20.08 -5.02 -2.68
CA LEU A 64 -19.77 -6.34 -2.13
C LEU A 64 -20.97 -7.27 -2.27
N GLN A 65 -20.71 -8.49 -2.70
CA GLN A 65 -21.74 -9.51 -2.85
C GLN A 65 -21.44 -10.73 -1.96
N GLU A 66 -22.47 -11.49 -1.66
CA GLU A 66 -22.32 -12.76 -0.94
C GLU A 66 -21.33 -13.68 -1.68
N GLY A 67 -20.39 -14.21 -0.93
CA GLY A 67 -19.40 -15.15 -1.47
C GLY A 67 -18.18 -14.51 -2.12
N ASP A 68 -18.13 -13.18 -2.26
CA ASP A 68 -16.92 -12.51 -2.73
C ASP A 68 -15.72 -12.86 -1.85
N LEU A 69 -14.56 -13.03 -2.49
CA LEU A 69 -13.30 -13.21 -1.78
C LEU A 69 -12.49 -11.91 -1.83
N LEU A 70 -12.19 -11.37 -0.66
CA LEU A 70 -11.45 -10.12 -0.51
C LEU A 70 -10.02 -10.42 -0.05
N LEU A 71 -9.02 -10.04 -0.83
CA LEU A 71 -7.63 -10.03 -0.38
C LEU A 71 -7.36 -8.70 0.35
N VAL A 72 -7.22 -8.77 1.65
CA VAL A 72 -7.11 -7.60 2.52
C VAL A 72 -5.72 -7.52 3.12
N VAL A 73 -5.14 -6.32 3.14
CA VAL A 73 -3.92 -5.98 3.87
C VAL A 73 -4.32 -5.17 5.09
N LEU A 74 -3.95 -5.66 6.27
CA LEU A 74 -4.35 -5.08 7.55
C LEU A 74 -3.27 -5.34 8.60
N SER A 75 -3.37 -4.70 9.76
CA SER A 75 -2.56 -5.01 10.93
C SER A 75 -3.20 -6.16 11.74
N LEU A 76 -2.39 -6.92 12.48
CA LEU A 76 -2.89 -8.00 13.33
C LEU A 76 -3.91 -7.48 14.37
N HIS A 77 -3.73 -6.24 14.84
CA HIS A 77 -4.63 -5.60 15.79
C HIS A 77 -6.06 -5.42 15.26
N ASP A 78 -6.23 -5.26 13.94
CA ASP A 78 -7.51 -4.98 13.31
C ASP A 78 -8.23 -6.25 12.80
N GLU A 79 -7.57 -7.41 12.84
CA GLU A 79 -8.07 -8.68 12.27
C GLU A 79 -9.42 -9.09 12.84
N SER A 80 -9.56 -9.08 14.17
CA SER A 80 -10.80 -9.49 14.83
C SER A 80 -12.01 -8.64 14.47
N ALA A 81 -11.79 -7.35 14.19
CA ALA A 81 -12.87 -6.47 13.73
C ALA A 81 -13.32 -6.84 12.31
N LEU A 82 -12.35 -7.14 11.40
CA LEU A 82 -12.68 -7.53 10.05
C LEU A 82 -13.36 -8.91 10.00
N ASP A 83 -12.94 -9.87 10.84
CA ASP A 83 -13.59 -11.17 10.98
C ASP A 83 -15.08 -11.01 11.33
N ALA A 84 -15.40 -10.13 12.28
CA ALA A 84 -16.77 -9.90 12.72
C ALA A 84 -17.64 -9.21 11.65
N PHE A 85 -17.08 -8.30 10.87
CA PHE A 85 -17.82 -7.49 9.91
C PHE A 85 -17.89 -8.07 8.50
N ILE A 86 -16.87 -8.81 8.05
CA ILE A 86 -16.82 -9.34 6.68
C ILE A 86 -17.26 -10.80 6.67
N GLY A 87 -16.66 -11.62 7.52
CA GLY A 87 -16.86 -13.06 7.56
C GLY A 87 -15.57 -13.77 7.93
N ARG A 88 -15.55 -15.10 7.75
CA ARG A 88 -14.40 -15.90 8.16
C ARG A 88 -13.21 -15.73 7.22
N PRO A 89 -11.97 -15.74 7.76
CA PRO A 89 -10.78 -15.88 6.93
C PRO A 89 -10.78 -17.25 6.23
N VAL A 90 -10.31 -17.25 4.98
CA VAL A 90 -10.19 -18.45 4.15
C VAL A 90 -8.81 -18.53 3.52
N GLU A 91 -8.31 -19.74 3.34
CA GLU A 91 -7.07 -19.94 2.59
C GLU A 91 -7.35 -19.92 1.09
N MET A 92 -6.59 -19.13 0.35
CA MET A 92 -6.69 -19.03 -1.08
C MET A 92 -5.34 -18.71 -1.72
N ASN A 93 -5.00 -19.44 -2.77
CA ASN A 93 -3.82 -19.14 -3.57
C ASN A 93 -4.15 -18.16 -4.70
N TRP A 94 -3.97 -16.87 -4.45
CA TRP A 94 -4.22 -15.80 -5.41
C TRP A 94 -3.25 -15.81 -6.60
N GLU A 95 -2.08 -16.43 -6.46
CA GLU A 95 -1.10 -16.53 -7.54
C GLU A 95 -1.47 -17.57 -8.57
N ALA A 96 -2.27 -18.57 -8.18
CA ALA A 96 -2.77 -19.59 -9.08
C ALA A 96 -3.91 -19.10 -9.99
N ILE A 97 -4.49 -17.91 -9.71
CA ILE A 97 -5.58 -17.39 -10.52
C ILE A 97 -4.98 -16.57 -11.67
N PRO A 98 -5.28 -16.91 -12.93
CA PRO A 98 -4.90 -16.10 -14.07
C PRO A 98 -5.62 -14.74 -13.98
N ALA A 99 -4.90 -13.71 -13.57
CA ALA A 99 -5.44 -12.35 -13.51
C ALA A 99 -4.46 -11.40 -14.18
N PRO A 100 -4.94 -10.40 -14.94
CA PRO A 100 -4.10 -9.38 -15.56
C PRO A 100 -3.51 -8.39 -14.54
N VAL A 101 -3.49 -8.78 -13.27
CA VAL A 101 -3.16 -7.93 -12.13
C VAL A 101 -1.94 -8.49 -11.42
N VAL A 102 -0.90 -7.69 -11.31
CA VAL A 102 0.35 -8.04 -10.63
C VAL A 102 0.62 -7.11 -9.45
N SER A 103 1.45 -7.57 -8.51
CA SER A 103 1.97 -6.75 -7.42
C SER A 103 3.43 -6.40 -7.73
N ARG A 104 3.81 -5.12 -7.56
CA ARG A 104 5.18 -4.63 -7.74
C ARG A 104 5.53 -3.59 -6.70
N ARG A 105 6.82 -3.48 -6.42
CA ARG A 105 7.39 -2.43 -5.56
C ARG A 105 7.98 -1.33 -6.43
N ILE A 106 7.63 -0.09 -6.13
CA ILE A 106 8.13 1.10 -6.80
C ILE A 106 8.94 1.91 -5.80
N LEU A 107 10.17 2.26 -6.15
CA LEU A 107 11.04 3.09 -5.33
C LEU A 107 10.73 4.57 -5.58
N VAL A 108 10.46 5.32 -4.52
CA VAL A 108 10.25 6.77 -4.58
C VAL A 108 11.61 7.46 -4.58
N THR A 109 11.98 8.06 -5.72
CA THR A 109 13.30 8.71 -5.88
C THR A 109 13.20 10.18 -6.31
N ARG A 110 12.03 10.65 -6.75
CA ARG A 110 11.86 12.04 -7.14
C ARG A 110 11.54 12.94 -5.95
N PRO A 111 12.29 14.03 -5.75
CA PRO A 111 12.11 14.94 -4.61
C PRO A 111 10.71 15.54 -4.48
N GLU A 112 10.02 15.76 -5.60
CA GLU A 112 8.68 16.34 -5.62
C GLU A 112 7.61 15.49 -4.92
N PHE A 113 7.91 14.21 -4.62
CA PHE A 113 7.00 13.32 -3.89
C PHE A 113 7.32 13.21 -2.40
N ASN A 114 8.43 13.81 -1.95
CA ASN A 114 8.75 13.83 -0.53
C ASN A 114 7.71 14.64 0.26
N GLY A 115 7.13 14.05 1.32
CA GLY A 115 6.07 14.66 2.11
C GLY A 115 4.68 14.65 1.46
N ARG A 116 4.52 14.10 0.24
CA ARG A 116 3.20 13.98 -0.38
C ARG A 116 2.42 12.80 0.17
N LYS A 117 1.15 13.02 0.50
CA LYS A 117 0.23 11.97 0.92
C LYS A 117 -0.07 11.01 -0.23
N ILE A 118 -0.13 9.70 0.05
CA ILE A 118 -0.49 8.67 -0.95
C ILE A 118 -1.82 9.01 -1.63
N GLY A 119 -2.82 9.47 -0.89
CA GLY A 119 -4.13 9.86 -1.43
C GLY A 119 -4.05 10.93 -2.51
N SER A 120 -3.07 11.85 -2.43
CA SER A 120 -2.87 12.91 -3.43
C SER A 120 -2.39 12.37 -4.78
N LEU A 121 -1.83 11.16 -4.84
CA LEU A 121 -1.42 10.51 -6.09
C LEU A 121 -2.59 10.05 -6.93
N ARG A 122 -3.80 9.96 -6.34
CA ARG A 122 -5.03 9.49 -7.00
C ARG A 122 -4.84 8.16 -7.74
N LEU A 123 -4.17 7.20 -7.09
CA LEU A 123 -3.73 5.95 -7.70
C LEU A 123 -4.88 5.18 -8.36
N ARG A 124 -6.04 5.14 -7.70
CA ARG A 124 -7.23 4.43 -8.22
C ARG A 124 -7.80 5.09 -9.46
N MET A 125 -7.98 6.41 -9.44
CA MET A 125 -8.61 7.15 -10.54
C MET A 125 -7.64 7.41 -11.70
N GLY A 126 -6.38 7.75 -11.40
CA GLY A 126 -5.39 8.11 -12.42
C GLY A 126 -4.65 6.93 -13.04
N TYR A 127 -4.48 5.84 -12.29
CA TYR A 127 -3.64 4.71 -12.70
C TYR A 127 -4.33 3.35 -12.56
N ARG A 128 -5.54 3.27 -12.01
CA ARG A 128 -6.23 2.00 -11.71
C ARG A 128 -5.38 1.06 -10.85
N LEU A 129 -4.67 1.62 -9.88
CA LEU A 129 -3.77 0.93 -8.98
C LEU A 129 -4.25 1.05 -7.54
N ASN A 130 -4.00 0.00 -6.75
CA ASN A 130 -4.09 0.07 -5.29
C ASN A 130 -2.68 0.03 -4.68
N ALA A 131 -2.40 0.98 -3.77
CA ALA A 131 -1.24 0.89 -2.89
C ALA A 131 -1.63 0.06 -1.66
N THR A 132 -0.78 -0.90 -1.28
CA THR A 132 -1.05 -1.80 -0.16
C THR A 132 -0.09 -1.60 1.00
N ARG A 133 1.19 -1.36 0.72
CA ARG A 133 2.25 -1.19 1.72
C ARG A 133 3.27 -0.16 1.28
N VAL A 134 3.91 0.45 2.27
CA VAL A 134 5.12 1.25 2.10
C VAL A 134 6.21 0.62 2.95
N ASN A 135 7.31 0.18 2.35
CA ASN A 135 8.49 -0.22 3.08
C ASN A 135 9.43 0.97 3.22
N ARG A 136 9.66 1.40 4.45
CA ARG A 136 10.54 2.50 4.83
C ARG A 136 11.64 1.98 5.72
N ALA A 137 12.88 2.02 5.25
CA ALA A 137 14.05 1.55 5.99
C ALA A 137 13.89 0.13 6.60
N GLY A 138 13.21 -0.77 5.86
CA GLY A 138 12.97 -2.14 6.32
C GLY A 138 11.65 -2.35 7.08
N LEU A 139 11.00 -1.28 7.54
CA LEU A 139 9.71 -1.36 8.22
C LEU A 139 8.56 -1.29 7.21
N ASP A 140 7.65 -2.25 7.26
CA ASP A 140 6.43 -2.25 6.44
C ASP A 140 5.33 -1.46 7.15
N LEU A 141 4.77 -0.49 6.44
CA LEU A 141 3.66 0.37 6.85
C LEU A 141 2.46 0.09 5.94
N LEU A 142 1.25 0.17 6.49
CA LEU A 142 0.04 0.10 5.68
C LEU A 142 -0.07 1.37 4.81
N ALA A 143 -0.31 1.20 3.51
CA ALA A 143 -0.42 2.33 2.57
C ALA A 143 -1.79 3.04 2.69
N ASN A 144 -2.00 3.70 3.83
CA ASN A 144 -3.20 4.48 4.02
C ASN A 144 -3.12 5.82 3.24
N PRO A 145 -4.26 6.43 2.82
CA PRO A 145 -4.26 7.64 2.02
C PRO A 145 -3.59 8.86 2.67
N ASN A 146 -3.52 8.91 4.00
CA ASN A 146 -2.91 10.00 4.75
C ASN A 146 -1.40 9.81 4.99
N LEU A 147 -0.85 8.63 4.70
CA LEU A 147 0.57 8.36 4.83
C LEU A 147 1.36 9.23 3.85
N GLU A 148 2.32 9.98 4.37
CA GLU A 148 3.23 10.80 3.58
C GLU A 148 4.39 9.96 3.06
N LEU A 149 4.65 10.04 1.76
CA LEU A 149 5.78 9.38 1.11
C LEU A 149 7.08 10.10 1.44
N GLN A 150 8.15 9.32 1.53
CA GLN A 150 9.51 9.82 1.68
C GLN A 150 10.41 9.28 0.56
N ILE A 151 11.47 10.03 0.23
CA ILE A 151 12.50 9.52 -0.68
C ILE A 151 13.11 8.26 -0.08
N GLY A 152 13.25 7.20 -0.89
CA GLY A 152 13.72 5.88 -0.45
C GLY A 152 12.61 4.91 -0.07
N ASP A 153 11.37 5.38 0.08
CA ASP A 153 10.23 4.49 0.30
C ASP A 153 10.04 3.52 -0.87
N ARG A 154 9.70 2.27 -0.56
CA ARG A 154 9.27 1.27 -1.53
C ARG A 154 7.77 1.07 -1.44
N LEU A 155 7.03 1.69 -2.35
CA LEU A 155 5.58 1.59 -2.43
C LEU A 155 5.17 0.29 -3.13
N THR A 156 4.48 -0.60 -2.44
CA THR A 156 3.89 -1.81 -3.05
C THR A 156 2.53 -1.45 -3.64
N VAL A 157 2.41 -1.66 -4.95
CA VAL A 157 1.18 -1.38 -5.72
C VAL A 157 0.70 -2.62 -6.44
N VAL A 158 -0.61 -2.70 -6.63
CA VAL A 158 -1.30 -3.80 -7.31
C VAL A 158 -2.09 -3.22 -8.47
N GLY A 159 -1.93 -3.80 -9.64
CA GLY A 159 -2.58 -3.38 -10.86
C GLY A 159 -2.04 -4.01 -12.13
N ARG A 160 -2.45 -3.48 -13.28
CA ARG A 160 -1.90 -3.92 -14.58
C ARG A 160 -0.47 -3.40 -14.72
N ILE A 161 0.38 -4.20 -15.36
CA ILE A 161 1.80 -3.87 -15.47
C ILE A 161 2.06 -2.53 -16.19
N GLU A 162 1.24 -2.18 -17.18
CA GLU A 162 1.36 -0.92 -17.92
C GLU A 162 1.08 0.29 -17.02
N ASP A 163 0.07 0.19 -16.16
CA ASP A 163 -0.29 1.25 -15.21
C ASP A 163 0.78 1.41 -14.13
N ILE A 164 1.34 0.28 -13.66
CA ILE A 164 2.44 0.27 -12.70
C ILE A 164 3.69 0.95 -13.30
N ASN A 165 4.03 0.65 -14.56
CA ASN A 165 5.18 1.26 -15.23
C ASN A 165 5.01 2.78 -15.37
N ARG A 166 3.81 3.26 -15.71
CA ARG A 166 3.53 4.71 -15.76
C ARG A 166 3.70 5.40 -14.41
N LEU A 167 3.26 4.75 -13.33
CA LEU A 167 3.49 5.28 -11.98
C LEU A 167 4.97 5.23 -11.59
N ALA A 168 5.67 4.16 -11.94
CA ALA A 168 7.09 3.99 -11.66
C ALA A 168 7.94 5.09 -12.32
N GLU A 169 7.66 5.43 -13.57
CA GLU A 169 8.30 6.55 -14.26
C GLU A 169 8.04 7.87 -13.53
N LYS A 170 6.82 8.09 -13.06
CA LYS A 170 6.45 9.30 -12.32
C LYS A 170 7.15 9.41 -10.98
N LEU A 171 7.27 8.33 -10.22
CA LEU A 171 7.94 8.30 -8.91
C LEU A 171 9.47 8.23 -9.02
N GLY A 172 9.99 7.97 -10.21
CA GLY A 172 11.42 7.92 -10.52
C GLY A 172 12.01 6.51 -10.53
N ASN A 173 11.62 5.62 -9.63
CA ASN A 173 11.99 4.20 -9.51
C ASN A 173 13.47 3.87 -9.88
N SER A 174 14.41 4.75 -9.50
CA SER A 174 15.82 4.65 -9.86
C SER A 174 16.71 4.61 -8.63
N THR A 175 17.38 3.48 -8.42
CA THR A 175 18.37 3.35 -7.34
C THR A 175 19.60 4.25 -7.56
N LYS A 176 19.94 4.56 -8.81
CA LYS A 176 21.08 5.43 -9.13
C LYS A 176 20.90 6.84 -8.54
N ARG A 177 19.70 7.41 -8.59
CA ARG A 177 19.43 8.76 -8.05
C ARG A 177 19.60 8.89 -6.53
N LEU A 178 19.50 7.80 -5.80
CA LEU A 178 19.68 7.80 -4.34
C LEU A 178 21.17 7.83 -3.94
N HIS A 179 22.06 7.43 -4.84
CA HIS A 179 23.50 7.32 -4.58
C HIS A 179 24.34 8.39 -5.28
N GLU A 180 23.74 9.24 -6.12
CA GLU A 180 24.47 10.34 -6.75
C GLU A 180 24.56 11.50 -5.73
N PRO A 181 25.73 11.75 -5.11
CA PRO A 181 25.93 12.98 -4.36
C PRO A 181 25.75 14.14 -5.33
N ASN A 182 25.17 15.22 -4.84
CA ASN A 182 24.99 16.43 -5.67
C ASN A 182 26.36 17.07 -5.93
N MET A 183 27.08 16.52 -6.94
CA MET A 183 28.46 16.86 -7.28
C MET A 183 28.61 18.36 -7.51
N VAL A 184 27.57 19.02 -8.04
CA VAL A 184 27.58 20.46 -8.26
C VAL A 184 27.71 21.22 -6.94
N THR A 185 26.97 20.84 -5.92
CA THR A 185 27.05 21.48 -4.58
C THR A 185 28.41 21.23 -3.94
N LEU A 186 28.97 20.02 -4.10
CA LEU A 186 30.30 19.68 -3.61
C LEU A 186 31.38 20.55 -4.28
N PHE A 187 31.37 20.65 -5.60
CA PHE A 187 32.36 21.46 -6.36
C PHE A 187 32.22 22.95 -6.09
N VAL A 188 31.00 23.50 -5.98
CA VAL A 188 30.76 24.89 -5.61
C VAL A 188 31.28 25.16 -4.20
N GLY A 189 31.05 24.26 -3.24
CA GLY A 189 31.58 24.40 -1.89
C GLY A 189 33.11 24.41 -1.83
N ILE A 190 33.76 23.51 -2.56
CA ILE A 190 35.24 23.46 -2.64
C ILE A 190 35.79 24.72 -3.31
N PHE A 191 35.19 25.17 -4.41
CA PHE A 191 35.63 26.35 -5.15
C PHE A 191 35.51 27.61 -4.31
N LEU A 192 34.39 27.79 -3.61
CA LEU A 192 34.23 28.90 -2.66
C LEU A 192 35.21 28.86 -1.48
N GLY A 193 35.52 27.66 -0.97
CA GLY A 193 36.48 27.46 0.10
C GLY A 193 37.90 27.84 -0.31
N ILE A 194 38.29 27.59 -1.57
CA ILE A 194 39.62 27.98 -2.10
C ILE A 194 39.73 29.48 -2.32
N ILE A 195 38.64 30.19 -2.67
CA ILE A 195 38.64 31.64 -2.91
C ILE A 195 38.63 32.44 -1.60
N LEU A 196 38.03 31.89 -0.56
CA LEU A 196 37.84 32.57 0.73
C LEU A 196 38.88 32.22 1.80
N GLY A 197 39.72 31.21 1.55
CA GLY A 197 40.83 30.79 2.43
C GLY A 197 42.16 31.24 1.91
#